data_849a3a99dfa1205beefcbf85889c0825
#
_entry.id   849a3a99dfa1205beefcbf85889c0825
#
_cell.length_a   1.000
_cell.length_b   1.000
_cell.length_c   1.000
_cell.angle_alpha   90.00
_cell.angle_beta   90.00
_cell.angle_gamma   90.00
#
_symmetry.space_group_name_H-M   'P 1'
#
loop_
_entity.id
_entity.type
_entity.pdbx_description
1 polymer ?
#
loop_
_entity_poly.entity_id
_entity_poly.type
_entity_poly.pdbx_seq_one_letter_code
_entity_poly.pdbx_strand_id
1 'polypeptide(L)'
;VRNDGRIHTIFTQTLTRTGRLSSISPNLQNIPARSDFSKLIRKAFIPDDDSFLLSSDYSQVELRVFASISNEKNLIDAFREGKDIHAKTASEIFGVLIDKVTKDMRRNAKAVNFGILYGISSFGLSEDLGIDIKQAKEFIDNYLKTFPGIQEFMEKEKADAYKNGYVKTLMNRKRVV
;
A
#
# COMPACT_ATOMS: atom_id res chain seq x y z
N VAL A 1 -15.89 14.33 -22.93
CA VAL A 1 -16.05 15.78 -22.72
C VAL A 1 -17.53 16.07 -22.82
N ARG A 2 -18.10 16.82 -21.87
CA ARG A 2 -19.51 17.25 -21.89
C ARG A 2 -19.66 18.61 -22.57
N ASN A 3 -20.89 19.11 -22.66
CA ASN A 3 -21.17 20.38 -23.32
C ASN A 3 -20.52 21.63 -22.68
N ASP A 4 -20.06 21.49 -21.42
CA ASP A 4 -19.31 22.50 -20.69
C ASP A 4 -17.79 22.47 -20.97
N GLY A 5 -17.35 21.62 -21.90
CA GLY A 5 -15.93 21.44 -22.22
C GLY A 5 -15.12 20.60 -21.20
N ARG A 6 -15.78 20.04 -20.19
CA ARG A 6 -15.14 19.33 -19.08
C ARG A 6 -15.32 17.83 -19.15
N ILE A 7 -14.47 17.12 -18.47
CA ILE A 7 -14.57 15.68 -18.22
C ILE A 7 -15.17 15.47 -16.83
N HIS A 8 -16.29 14.77 -16.76
CA HIS A 8 -16.97 14.42 -15.52
C HIS A 8 -16.93 12.92 -15.33
N THR A 9 -16.35 12.48 -14.23
CA THR A 9 -16.43 11.08 -13.79
C THR A 9 -17.66 10.84 -12.91
N ILE A 10 -17.98 9.58 -12.71
CA ILE A 10 -18.97 9.14 -11.73
C ILE A 10 -18.21 8.44 -10.61
N PHE A 11 -18.30 8.94 -9.39
CA PHE A 11 -17.79 8.27 -8.20
C PHE A 11 -18.83 7.32 -7.62
N THR A 12 -18.48 6.05 -7.52
CA THR A 12 -19.34 5.03 -6.91
C THR A 12 -18.83 4.70 -5.51
N GLN A 13 -19.72 4.70 -4.51
CA GLN A 13 -19.39 4.45 -3.10
C GLN A 13 -19.60 3.00 -2.67
N THR A 14 -20.32 2.22 -3.47
CA THR A 14 -20.80 0.88 -3.10
C THR A 14 -20.19 -0.26 -3.91
N LEU A 15 -19.28 0.05 -4.85
CA LEU A 15 -18.72 -0.94 -5.77
C LEU A 15 -17.62 -1.78 -5.08
N THR A 16 -16.71 -1.14 -4.33
CA THR A 16 -15.57 -1.82 -3.73
C THR A 16 -15.95 -2.51 -2.42
N ARG A 17 -15.44 -3.73 -2.22
CA ARG A 17 -15.66 -4.48 -0.97
C ARG A 17 -14.98 -3.84 0.24
N THR A 18 -13.96 -3.02 0.01
CA THR A 18 -13.16 -2.35 1.04
C THR A 18 -13.75 -1.04 1.51
N GLY A 19 -14.73 -0.46 0.79
CA GLY A 19 -15.28 0.85 1.05
C GLY A 19 -14.50 2.00 0.40
N ARG A 20 -13.49 1.70 -0.43
CA ARG A 20 -12.85 2.72 -1.27
C ARG A 20 -13.83 3.21 -2.33
N LEU A 21 -13.70 4.48 -2.74
CA LEU A 21 -14.40 4.99 -3.93
C LEU A 21 -13.87 4.30 -5.19
N SER A 22 -14.72 4.19 -6.18
CA SER A 22 -14.35 3.84 -7.55
C SER A 22 -14.78 4.94 -8.48
N SER A 23 -14.02 5.17 -9.54
CA SER A 23 -14.27 6.20 -10.55
C SER A 23 -14.50 5.55 -11.90
N ILE A 24 -15.64 5.88 -12.56
CA ILE A 24 -16.03 5.30 -13.85
C ILE A 24 -16.48 6.39 -14.82
N SER A 25 -16.40 6.11 -16.11
CA SER A 25 -16.93 6.92 -17.22
C SER A 25 -16.47 8.39 -17.29
N PRO A 26 -15.16 8.66 -17.31
CA PRO A 26 -13.99 7.78 -17.29
C PRO A 26 -13.45 7.52 -15.89
N ASN A 27 -12.55 6.53 -15.75
CA ASN A 27 -11.82 6.32 -14.50
C ASN A 27 -10.70 7.37 -14.36
N LEU A 28 -10.90 8.38 -13.52
CA LEU A 28 -9.90 9.42 -13.24
C LEU A 28 -8.95 9.08 -12.09
N GLN A 29 -9.15 7.96 -11.36
CA GLN A 29 -8.25 7.52 -10.30
C GLN A 29 -7.00 6.81 -10.82
N ASN A 30 -7.03 6.32 -12.07
CA ASN A 30 -5.94 5.55 -12.68
C ASN A 30 -5.15 6.35 -13.73
N ILE A 31 -5.05 7.66 -13.58
CA ILE A 31 -4.23 8.48 -14.48
C ILE A 31 -2.77 8.15 -14.25
N PRO A 32 -2.04 7.67 -15.27
CA PRO A 32 -0.65 7.27 -15.11
C PRO A 32 0.23 8.43 -14.62
N ALA A 33 1.27 8.12 -13.85
CA ALA A 33 2.16 9.14 -13.28
C ALA A 33 3.65 8.91 -13.59
N ARG A 34 4.02 7.74 -14.14
CA ARG A 34 5.42 7.31 -14.20
C ARG A 34 6.16 7.71 -15.47
N SER A 35 5.47 7.82 -16.61
CA SER A 35 6.11 8.20 -17.89
C SER A 35 6.00 9.71 -18.16
N ASP A 36 6.86 10.23 -18.99
CA ASP A 36 6.81 11.65 -19.40
C ASP A 36 5.53 11.98 -20.15
N PHE A 37 5.03 11.04 -20.96
CA PHE A 37 3.72 11.17 -21.61
C PHE A 37 2.58 11.28 -20.58
N SER A 38 2.64 10.50 -19.51
CA SER A 38 1.65 10.57 -18.42
C SER A 38 1.65 11.91 -17.69
N LYS A 39 2.81 12.56 -17.57
CA LYS A 39 2.92 13.90 -17.01
C LYS A 39 2.20 14.95 -17.87
N LEU A 40 2.19 14.76 -19.21
CA LEU A 40 1.47 15.64 -20.12
C LEU A 40 -0.06 15.56 -19.90
N ILE A 41 -0.59 14.35 -19.69
CA ILE A 41 -2.02 14.17 -19.38
C ILE A 41 -2.41 14.93 -18.12
N ARG A 42 -1.54 14.93 -17.09
CA ARG A 42 -1.79 15.64 -15.84
C ARG A 42 -1.86 17.16 -16.00
N LYS A 43 -1.19 17.73 -17.02
CA LYS A 43 -1.26 19.16 -17.32
C LYS A 43 -2.65 19.61 -17.83
N ALA A 44 -3.48 18.66 -18.29
CA ALA A 44 -4.86 18.96 -18.69
C ALA A 44 -5.81 19.18 -17.49
N PHE A 45 -5.36 18.86 -16.27
CA PHE A 45 -6.12 19.14 -15.04
C PHE A 45 -5.78 20.55 -14.58
N ILE A 46 -6.65 21.47 -14.91
CA ILE A 46 -6.51 22.91 -14.59
C ILE A 46 -7.65 23.33 -13.65
N PRO A 47 -7.41 24.28 -12.73
CA PRO A 47 -8.48 24.87 -11.93
C PRO A 47 -9.32 25.83 -12.79
N ASP A 48 -10.42 26.30 -12.23
CA ASP A 48 -11.13 27.48 -12.74
C ASP A 48 -10.29 28.75 -12.54
N ASP A 49 -10.64 29.82 -13.25
CA ASP A 49 -10.07 31.14 -13.06
C ASP A 49 -10.20 31.54 -11.58
N ASP A 50 -9.15 32.14 -11.02
CA ASP A 50 -9.06 32.54 -9.61
C ASP A 50 -9.13 31.37 -8.59
N SER A 51 -8.85 30.14 -9.03
CA SER A 51 -8.87 28.95 -8.19
C SER A 51 -7.52 28.22 -8.20
N PHE A 52 -7.33 27.32 -7.24
CA PHE A 52 -6.14 26.49 -7.13
C PHE A 52 -6.51 25.00 -7.00
N LEU A 53 -5.69 24.11 -7.57
CA LEU A 53 -5.75 22.70 -7.26
C LEU A 53 -4.92 22.41 -6.00
N LEU A 54 -5.58 22.09 -4.90
CA LEU A 54 -4.92 21.60 -3.69
C LEU A 54 -4.84 20.07 -3.74
N SER A 55 -3.63 19.53 -3.67
CA SER A 55 -3.40 18.09 -3.53
C SER A 55 -2.77 17.80 -2.17
N SER A 56 -3.42 16.95 -1.39
CA SER A 56 -2.92 16.49 -0.09
C SER A 56 -3.12 14.97 0.01
N ASP A 57 -2.10 14.26 0.48
CA ASP A 57 -2.13 12.81 0.67
C ASP A 57 -1.55 12.43 2.01
N TYR A 58 -2.11 11.39 2.62
CA TYR A 58 -1.57 10.83 3.85
C TYR A 58 -0.28 10.05 3.57
N SER A 59 0.80 10.40 4.26
CA SER A 59 2.05 9.66 4.15
C SER A 59 1.92 8.25 4.71
N GLN A 60 1.92 7.26 3.81
CA GLN A 60 1.94 5.82 4.15
C GLN A 60 0.84 5.40 5.14
N VAL A 61 -0.36 5.95 5.03
CA VAL A 61 -1.44 5.76 6.01
C VAL A 61 -1.77 4.28 6.24
N GLU A 62 -1.76 3.46 5.20
CA GLU A 62 -2.08 2.03 5.31
C GLU A 62 -1.04 1.28 6.16
N LEU A 63 0.25 1.55 5.99
CA LEU A 63 1.30 0.96 6.82
C LEU A 63 1.25 1.47 8.27
N ARG A 64 0.88 2.74 8.50
CA ARG A 64 0.70 3.29 9.85
C ARG A 64 -0.48 2.64 10.56
N VAL A 65 -1.60 2.48 9.88
CA VAL A 65 -2.77 1.77 10.41
C VAL A 65 -2.40 0.31 10.70
N PHE A 66 -1.71 -0.35 9.76
CA PHE A 66 -1.29 -1.74 9.92
C PHE A 66 -0.36 -1.93 11.13
N ALA A 67 0.65 -1.06 11.29
CA ALA A 67 1.52 -1.06 12.47
C ALA A 67 0.73 -0.92 13.77
N SER A 68 -0.27 -0.04 13.78
CA SER A 68 -1.12 0.22 14.95
C SER A 68 -2.02 -0.96 15.29
N ILE A 69 -2.74 -1.54 14.32
CA ILE A 69 -3.67 -2.65 14.58
C ILE A 69 -2.96 -3.96 14.90
N SER A 70 -1.77 -4.19 14.31
CA SER A 70 -0.92 -5.34 14.64
C SER A 70 -0.11 -5.15 15.92
N ASN A 71 -0.15 -3.96 16.51
CA ASN A 71 0.68 -3.57 17.66
C ASN A 71 2.18 -3.85 17.43
N GLU A 72 2.66 -3.70 16.19
CA GLU A 72 4.05 -3.96 15.82
C GLU A 72 4.96 -2.80 16.29
N LYS A 73 5.62 -3.00 17.41
CA LYS A 73 6.41 -1.96 18.08
C LYS A 73 7.53 -1.40 17.19
N ASN A 74 8.24 -2.26 16.46
CA ASN A 74 9.34 -1.83 15.61
C ASN A 74 8.90 -0.88 14.49
N LEU A 75 7.69 -1.09 13.94
CA LEU A 75 7.11 -0.19 12.94
C LEU A 75 6.56 1.09 13.59
N ILE A 76 5.87 0.96 14.73
CA ILE A 76 5.32 2.11 15.47
C ILE A 76 6.45 3.07 15.84
N ASP A 77 7.53 2.56 16.43
CA ASP A 77 8.66 3.39 16.86
C ASP A 77 9.38 4.03 15.67
N ALA A 78 9.58 3.28 14.58
CA ALA A 78 10.17 3.84 13.37
C ALA A 78 9.32 4.97 12.76
N PHE A 79 7.98 4.87 12.81
CA PHE A 79 7.09 5.96 12.38
C PHE A 79 7.13 7.16 13.31
N ARG A 80 7.22 6.96 14.63
CA ARG A 80 7.34 8.03 15.62
C ARG A 80 8.64 8.80 15.48
N GLU A 81 9.72 8.10 15.17
CA GLU A 81 11.05 8.67 14.96
C GLU A 81 11.23 9.28 13.55
N GLY A 82 10.21 9.25 12.70
CA GLY A 82 10.27 9.78 11.33
C GLY A 82 11.22 9.01 10.41
N LYS A 83 11.58 7.76 10.75
CA LYS A 83 12.49 6.93 9.95
C LYS A 83 11.85 6.48 8.65
N ASP A 84 12.67 6.29 7.63
CA ASP A 84 12.25 5.68 6.36
C ASP A 84 12.01 4.17 6.55
N ILE A 85 10.72 3.80 6.65
CA ILE A 85 10.30 2.41 6.86
C ILE A 85 10.82 1.49 5.76
N HIS A 86 10.85 1.94 4.51
CA HIS A 86 11.32 1.11 3.40
C HIS A 86 12.84 0.91 3.46
N ALA A 87 13.59 1.91 3.89
CA ALA A 87 15.03 1.77 4.12
C ALA A 87 15.32 0.87 5.32
N LYS A 88 14.56 1.01 6.42
CA LYS A 88 14.67 0.12 7.58
C LYS A 88 14.36 -1.33 7.19
N THR A 89 13.25 -1.58 6.52
CA THR A 89 12.89 -2.92 6.05
C THR A 89 13.96 -3.48 5.11
N ALA A 90 14.52 -2.67 4.22
CA ALA A 90 15.61 -3.10 3.34
C ALA A 90 16.85 -3.53 4.12
N SER A 91 17.27 -2.73 5.11
CA SER A 91 18.38 -3.07 6.01
C SER A 91 18.19 -4.44 6.63
N GLU A 92 17.00 -4.74 7.15
CA GLU A 92 16.69 -6.02 7.80
C GLU A 92 16.61 -7.19 6.81
N ILE A 93 15.90 -7.02 5.68
CA ILE A 93 15.72 -8.11 4.70
C ILE A 93 17.04 -8.50 4.04
N PHE A 94 17.87 -7.51 3.69
CA PHE A 94 19.15 -7.73 3.01
C PHE A 94 20.33 -7.91 3.96
N GLY A 95 20.14 -7.74 5.28
CA GLY A 95 21.19 -7.88 6.28
C GLY A 95 22.32 -6.85 6.13
N VAL A 96 22.00 -5.63 5.72
CA VAL A 96 22.98 -4.55 5.51
C VAL A 96 22.71 -3.39 6.46
N LEU A 97 23.72 -2.58 6.75
CA LEU A 97 23.54 -1.34 7.51
C LEU A 97 22.65 -0.38 6.73
N ILE A 98 21.88 0.44 7.43
CA ILE A 98 20.88 1.35 6.83
C ILE A 98 21.50 2.37 5.86
N ASP A 99 22.73 2.80 6.13
CA ASP A 99 23.51 3.69 5.27
C ASP A 99 24.04 3.01 3.99
N LYS A 100 24.01 1.68 3.94
CA LYS A 100 24.38 0.86 2.78
C LYS A 100 23.18 0.41 1.92
N VAL A 101 21.97 0.79 2.32
CA VAL A 101 20.76 0.47 1.56
C VAL A 101 20.76 1.22 0.23
N THR A 102 20.77 0.47 -0.87
CA THR A 102 20.68 1.03 -2.21
C THR A 102 19.24 1.42 -2.58
N LYS A 103 19.08 2.21 -3.64
CA LYS A 103 17.76 2.57 -4.17
C LYS A 103 16.96 1.33 -4.59
N ASP A 104 17.62 0.32 -5.15
CA ASP A 104 16.97 -0.92 -5.55
C ASP A 104 16.53 -1.78 -4.36
N MET A 105 17.38 -1.93 -3.34
CA MET A 105 17.01 -2.59 -2.09
C MET A 105 15.80 -1.91 -1.44
N ARG A 106 15.79 -0.58 -1.38
CA ARG A 106 14.67 0.19 -0.86
C ARG A 106 13.39 0.01 -1.69
N ARG A 107 13.50 -0.05 -3.02
CA ARG A 107 12.37 -0.34 -3.92
C ARG A 107 11.82 -1.73 -3.67
N ASN A 108 12.66 -2.75 -3.56
CA ASN A 108 12.25 -4.11 -3.27
C ASN A 108 11.59 -4.22 -1.89
N ALA A 109 12.18 -3.61 -0.87
CA ALA A 109 11.57 -3.56 0.46
C ALA A 109 10.21 -2.84 0.47
N LYS A 110 10.02 -1.82 -0.37
CA LYS A 110 8.71 -1.20 -0.56
C LYS A 110 7.70 -2.18 -1.12
N ALA A 111 8.07 -2.98 -2.12
CA ALA A 111 7.20 -4.02 -2.68
C ALA A 111 6.86 -5.10 -1.64
N VAL A 112 7.84 -5.51 -0.82
CA VAL A 112 7.61 -6.45 0.29
C VAL A 112 6.65 -5.88 1.32
N ASN A 113 6.86 -4.64 1.80
CA ASN A 113 6.00 -3.98 2.78
C ASN A 113 4.53 -3.93 2.33
N PHE A 114 4.29 -3.50 1.09
CA PHE A 114 2.93 -3.44 0.56
C PHE A 114 2.39 -4.82 0.17
N GLY A 115 3.25 -5.68 -0.38
CA GLY A 115 2.88 -7.04 -0.73
C GLY A 115 2.35 -7.81 0.49
N ILE A 116 3.07 -7.77 1.61
CA ILE A 116 2.63 -8.45 2.85
C ILE A 116 1.35 -7.84 3.40
N LEU A 117 1.23 -6.51 3.39
CA LEU A 117 0.00 -5.83 3.79
C LEU A 117 -1.23 -6.33 3.00
N TYR A 118 -1.06 -6.65 1.72
CA TYR A 118 -2.12 -7.14 0.85
C TYR A 118 -2.17 -8.68 0.72
N GLY A 119 -1.35 -9.39 1.48
CA GLY A 119 -1.35 -10.87 1.51
C GLY A 119 -0.70 -11.51 0.30
N ILE A 120 0.36 -10.92 -0.24
CA ILE A 120 1.09 -11.46 -1.40
C ILE A 120 1.68 -12.82 -1.09
N SER A 121 1.64 -13.73 -2.06
CA SER A 121 2.36 -15.01 -1.99
C SER A 121 3.82 -14.84 -2.43
N SER A 122 4.67 -15.83 -2.10
CA SER A 122 6.06 -15.85 -2.59
C SER A 122 6.13 -15.89 -4.13
N PHE A 123 5.15 -16.51 -4.78
CA PHE A 123 5.02 -16.50 -6.24
C PHE A 123 4.72 -15.08 -6.75
N GLY A 124 3.70 -14.40 -6.19
CA GLY A 124 3.36 -13.03 -6.59
C GLY A 124 4.51 -12.06 -6.37
N LEU A 125 5.23 -12.19 -5.25
CA LEU A 125 6.38 -11.33 -4.97
C LEU A 125 7.56 -11.61 -5.91
N SER A 126 7.79 -12.87 -6.32
CA SER A 126 8.81 -13.23 -7.28
C SER A 126 8.56 -12.60 -8.66
N GLU A 127 7.32 -12.61 -9.12
CA GLU A 127 6.91 -11.94 -10.37
C GLU A 127 7.08 -10.42 -10.30
N ASP A 128 6.65 -9.80 -9.19
CA ASP A 128 6.74 -8.34 -9.01
C ASP A 128 8.19 -7.83 -8.97
N LEU A 129 9.11 -8.61 -8.40
CA LEU A 129 10.51 -8.23 -8.24
C LEU A 129 11.43 -8.78 -9.33
N GLY A 130 10.97 -9.75 -10.13
CA GLY A 130 11.81 -10.45 -11.12
C GLY A 130 12.91 -11.30 -10.47
N ILE A 131 12.62 -11.92 -9.32
CA ILE A 131 13.53 -12.80 -8.56
C ILE A 131 12.98 -14.22 -8.50
N ASP A 132 13.78 -15.19 -8.06
CA ASP A 132 13.27 -16.55 -7.89
C ASP A 132 12.33 -16.67 -6.68
N ILE A 133 11.46 -17.69 -6.70
CA ILE A 133 10.43 -17.92 -5.67
C ILE A 133 11.06 -18.19 -4.28
N LYS A 134 12.24 -18.85 -4.25
CA LYS A 134 12.94 -19.14 -3.00
C LYS A 134 13.41 -17.84 -2.35
N GLN A 135 14.01 -16.95 -3.12
CA GLN A 135 14.45 -15.64 -2.65
C GLN A 135 13.27 -14.77 -2.20
N ALA A 136 12.15 -14.79 -2.95
CA ALA A 136 10.94 -14.10 -2.55
C ALA A 136 10.38 -14.64 -1.22
N LYS A 137 10.42 -15.95 -1.01
CA LYS A 137 10.04 -16.58 0.25
C LYS A 137 10.96 -16.17 1.40
N GLU A 138 12.26 -16.16 1.18
CA GLU A 138 13.24 -15.69 2.18
C GLU A 138 12.99 -14.24 2.60
N PHE A 139 12.61 -13.37 1.67
CA PHE A 139 12.25 -11.98 1.97
C PHE A 139 11.00 -11.90 2.85
N ILE A 140 9.95 -12.67 2.55
CA ILE A 140 8.74 -12.74 3.38
C ILE A 140 9.04 -13.28 4.77
N ASP A 141 9.80 -14.38 4.86
CA ASP A 141 10.16 -15.01 6.13
C ASP A 141 11.01 -14.08 7.01
N ASN A 142 11.97 -13.38 6.42
CA ASN A 142 12.80 -12.41 7.13
C ASN A 142 11.96 -11.20 7.60
N TYR A 143 11.04 -10.73 6.77
CA TYR A 143 10.13 -9.66 7.16
C TYR A 143 9.27 -10.04 8.36
N LEU A 144 8.65 -11.22 8.34
CA LEU A 144 7.81 -11.69 9.44
C LEU A 144 8.59 -11.96 10.71
N LYS A 145 9.86 -12.40 10.61
CA LYS A 145 10.77 -12.51 11.78
C LYS A 145 11.12 -11.14 12.37
N THR A 146 11.32 -10.14 11.52
CA THR A 146 11.63 -8.77 11.95
C THR A 146 10.42 -8.07 12.59
N PHE A 147 9.23 -8.41 12.11
CA PHE A 147 7.97 -7.81 12.53
C PHE A 147 6.97 -8.88 13.03
N PRO A 148 7.26 -9.54 14.18
CA PRO A 148 6.46 -10.67 14.66
C PRO A 148 5.01 -10.29 14.99
N GLY A 149 4.74 -9.07 15.43
CA GLY A 149 3.38 -8.60 15.69
C GLY A 149 2.50 -8.61 14.44
N ILE A 150 3.09 -8.45 13.27
CA ILE A 150 2.37 -8.58 11.99
C ILE A 150 1.95 -10.03 11.75
N GLN A 151 2.85 -10.98 11.98
CA GLN A 151 2.56 -12.40 11.80
C GLN A 151 1.44 -12.84 12.75
N GLU A 152 1.55 -12.51 14.03
CA GLU A 152 0.53 -12.83 15.04
C GLU A 152 -0.85 -12.23 14.67
N PHE A 153 -0.86 -10.98 14.22
CA PHE A 153 -2.07 -10.31 13.78
C PHE A 153 -2.70 -11.02 12.58
N MET A 154 -1.92 -11.38 11.57
CA MET A 154 -2.42 -12.06 10.36
C MET A 154 -2.98 -13.44 10.71
N GLU A 155 -2.34 -14.19 11.58
CA GLU A 155 -2.81 -15.52 12.02
C GLU A 155 -4.11 -15.40 12.82
N LYS A 156 -4.20 -14.43 13.72
CA LYS A 156 -5.41 -14.13 14.48
C LYS A 156 -6.58 -13.76 13.57
N GLU A 157 -6.37 -12.82 12.64
CA GLU A 157 -7.43 -12.40 11.71
C GLU A 157 -7.93 -13.56 10.83
N LYS A 158 -7.05 -14.46 10.41
CA LYS A 158 -7.44 -15.68 9.68
C LYS A 158 -8.29 -16.60 10.56
N ALA A 159 -7.86 -16.85 11.80
CA ALA A 159 -8.61 -17.70 12.74
C ALA A 159 -9.99 -17.10 13.04
N ASP A 160 -10.06 -15.80 13.28
CA ASP A 160 -11.32 -15.08 13.51
C ASP A 160 -12.24 -15.10 12.29
N ALA A 161 -11.67 -14.99 11.08
CA ALA A 161 -12.42 -15.11 9.83
C ALA A 161 -13.07 -16.50 9.68
N TYR A 162 -12.31 -17.57 9.91
CA TYR A 162 -12.84 -18.93 9.88
C TYR A 162 -13.92 -19.17 10.95
N LYS A 163 -13.72 -18.66 12.15
CA LYS A 163 -14.66 -18.82 13.26
C LYS A 163 -15.97 -18.06 13.06
N ASN A 164 -15.88 -16.83 12.56
CA ASN A 164 -17.01 -15.90 12.51
C ASN A 164 -17.68 -15.83 11.13
N GLY A 165 -17.02 -16.29 10.06
CA GLY A 165 -17.45 -16.12 8.68
C GLY A 165 -17.30 -14.70 8.12
N TYR A 166 -16.63 -13.80 8.87
CA TYR A 166 -16.36 -12.43 8.45
C TYR A 166 -15.18 -11.82 9.20
N VAL A 167 -14.57 -10.80 8.62
CA VAL A 167 -13.63 -9.88 9.28
C VAL A 167 -14.21 -8.49 9.42
N LYS A 168 -13.63 -7.65 10.29
CA LYS A 168 -14.07 -6.28 10.53
C LYS A 168 -12.93 -5.28 10.34
N THR A 169 -13.27 -4.10 9.84
CA THR A 169 -12.37 -2.94 9.90
C THR A 169 -12.42 -2.28 11.29
N LEU A 170 -11.49 -1.34 11.53
CA LEU A 170 -11.48 -0.50 12.75
C LEU A 170 -12.83 0.20 13.01
N MET A 171 -13.55 0.57 11.94
CA MET A 171 -14.86 1.24 12.01
C MET A 171 -16.02 0.24 11.94
N ASN A 172 -15.79 -1.03 12.31
CA ASN A 172 -16.79 -2.10 12.34
C ASN A 172 -17.46 -2.43 11.00
N ARG A 173 -16.91 -2.03 9.85
CA ARG A 173 -17.38 -2.52 8.57
C ARG A 173 -17.07 -4.00 8.47
N LYS A 174 -18.10 -4.82 8.27
CA LYS A 174 -17.97 -6.27 8.09
C LYS A 174 -17.67 -6.62 6.64
N ARG A 175 -16.76 -7.55 6.43
CA ARG A 175 -16.51 -8.23 5.17
C ARG A 175 -16.71 -9.73 5.38
N VAL A 176 -17.73 -10.30 4.73
CA VAL A 176 -17.96 -11.75 4.72
C VAL A 176 -16.85 -12.43 3.91
N VAL A 177 -16.39 -13.60 4.38
CA VAL A 177 -15.30 -14.40 3.79
C VAL A 177 -15.88 -15.61 3.08
#